data_27554856c24b9c3761c0282ecd37af71
#
_entry.id   27554856c24b9c3761c0282ecd37af71
#
_cell.length_a   1.000
_cell.length_b   1.000
_cell.length_c   1.000
_cell.angle_alpha   90.00
_cell.angle_beta   90.00
_cell.angle_gamma   90.00
#
_symmetry.space_group_name_H-M   'P 1'
#
loop_
_entity.id
_entity.type
_entity.pdbx_description
1 polymer ?
#
loop_
_entity_poly.entity_id
_entity_poly.type
_entity_poly.pdbx_seq_one_letter_code
_entity_poly.pdbx_strand_id
1 'polypeptide(L)'
;RGTNERLRTDLSCTLFLSEPEEYEGGDLVVEDTYGYHEVKLPAGDMILYPSTSLHEVTAITSGCRIASFFWVQSMVRDDAERHMLFN
;
A
#
# COMPACT_ATOMS: atom_id res chain seq x y z
N ARG A 1 14.57 -27.58 6.53
CA ARG A 1 13.87 -26.43 7.05
C ARG A 1 12.60 -26.86 7.73
N GLY A 2 12.28 -26.16 8.74
CA GLY A 2 11.19 -26.55 9.56
C GLY A 2 9.85 -26.24 8.96
N THR A 3 8.90 -27.10 9.28
CA THR A 3 7.55 -26.89 8.83
C THR A 3 6.86 -25.80 9.62
N ASN A 4 7.43 -25.39 10.74
CA ASN A 4 6.87 -24.35 11.57
C ASN A 4 7.48 -23.00 11.30
N GLU A 5 8.26 -22.93 10.26
CA GLU A 5 8.90 -21.70 9.91
C GLU A 5 7.86 -20.64 9.54
N ARG A 6 8.12 -19.42 9.96
CA ARG A 6 7.20 -18.31 9.69
C ARG A 6 7.90 -17.28 8.87
N LEU A 7 7.15 -16.70 7.97
CA LEU A 7 7.61 -15.58 7.17
C LEU A 7 7.02 -14.31 7.72
N ARG A 8 7.84 -13.29 7.79
CA ARG A 8 7.40 -11.98 8.20
C ARG A 8 7.14 -11.17 6.96
N THR A 9 5.94 -10.68 6.82
CA THR A 9 5.56 -9.86 5.70
C THR A 9 5.19 -8.48 6.21
N ASP A 10 5.88 -7.47 5.72
CA ASP A 10 5.61 -6.10 6.08
C ASP A 10 4.88 -5.45 4.92
N LEU A 11 3.74 -4.89 5.22
CA LEU A 11 2.92 -4.22 4.25
C LEU A 11 2.75 -2.76 4.65
N SER A 12 2.81 -1.90 3.67
CA SER A 12 2.47 -0.51 3.84
C SER A 12 1.05 -0.30 3.39
N CYS A 13 0.38 0.59 4.07
CA CYS A 13 -1.02 0.86 3.81
C CYS A 13 -1.23 2.35 3.71
N THR A 14 -1.92 2.79 2.68
CA THR A 14 -2.33 4.19 2.56
C THR A 14 -3.85 4.24 2.48
N LEU A 15 -4.44 4.93 3.42
CA LEU A 15 -5.88 5.17 3.45
C LEU A 15 -6.11 6.58 2.94
N PHE A 16 -6.86 6.68 1.84
CA PHE A 16 -7.14 7.97 1.23
C PHE A 16 -8.29 8.64 1.97
N LEU A 17 -8.09 9.91 2.33
CA LEU A 17 -9.10 10.65 3.08
C LEU A 17 -9.62 11.86 2.31
N SER A 18 -9.05 12.14 1.14
CA SER A 18 -9.53 13.18 0.25
C SER A 18 -10.05 12.56 -1.02
N GLU A 19 -11.07 13.20 -1.60
CA GLU A 19 -11.55 12.76 -2.91
C GLU A 19 -10.54 13.16 -3.98
N PRO A 20 -10.44 12.37 -5.06
CA PRO A 20 -9.45 12.68 -6.10
C PRO A 20 -9.60 14.08 -6.70
N GLU A 21 -10.81 14.61 -6.75
CA GLU A 21 -11.02 15.91 -7.36
C GLU A 21 -10.70 17.06 -6.43
N GLU A 22 -10.35 16.78 -5.18
CA GLU A 22 -10.02 17.83 -4.23
C GLU A 22 -8.59 18.34 -4.35
N TYR A 23 -7.78 17.67 -5.17
CA TYR A 23 -6.38 18.06 -5.32
C TYR A 23 -5.87 17.65 -6.68
N GLU A 24 -4.82 18.33 -7.13
CA GLU A 24 -4.12 17.99 -8.36
C GLU A 24 -2.70 17.60 -8.02
N GLY A 25 -2.17 16.65 -8.77
CA GLY A 25 -0.92 16.03 -8.40
C GLY A 25 -1.15 15.08 -7.24
N GLY A 26 -0.11 14.83 -6.48
CA GLY A 26 -0.25 14.00 -5.30
C GLY A 26 -0.61 12.57 -5.59
N ASP A 27 -0.19 12.06 -6.73
CA ASP A 27 -0.40 10.66 -7.05
C ASP A 27 0.55 9.81 -6.22
N LEU A 28 0.04 8.73 -5.68
CA LEU A 28 0.88 7.74 -5.04
C LEU A 28 1.44 6.85 -6.13
N VAL A 29 2.75 6.85 -6.28
CA VAL A 29 3.43 6.04 -7.28
C VAL A 29 4.10 4.89 -6.56
N VAL A 30 3.73 3.68 -6.93
CA VAL A 30 4.33 2.48 -6.37
C VAL A 30 5.03 1.74 -7.49
N GLU A 31 6.30 1.46 -7.28
CA GLU A 31 7.10 0.76 -8.26
C GLU A 31 7.44 -0.63 -7.74
N ASP A 32 7.18 -1.63 -8.56
CA ASP A 32 7.53 -3.00 -8.23
C ASP A 32 8.18 -3.64 -9.44
N THR A 33 8.32 -4.96 -9.43
CA THR A 33 8.97 -5.67 -10.52
C THR A 33 8.19 -5.61 -11.82
N TYR A 34 6.93 -5.21 -11.76
CA TYR A 34 6.07 -5.13 -12.94
C TYR A 34 5.92 -3.71 -13.46
N GLY A 35 6.58 -2.76 -12.83
CA GLY A 35 6.58 -1.39 -13.30
C GLY A 35 5.96 -0.43 -12.30
N TYR A 36 5.53 0.70 -12.81
CA TYR A 36 4.94 1.77 -12.01
C TYR A 36 3.44 1.65 -11.97
N HIS A 37 2.89 2.00 -10.82
CA HIS A 37 1.44 2.07 -10.64
C HIS A 37 1.12 3.40 -10.01
N GLU A 38 0.34 4.22 -10.69
CA GLU A 38 -0.10 5.51 -10.15
C GLU A 38 -1.47 5.32 -9.55
N VAL A 39 -1.60 5.70 -8.29
CA VAL A 39 -2.79 5.40 -7.52
C VAL A 39 -3.36 6.69 -6.94
N LYS A 40 -4.64 6.91 -7.19
CA LYS A 40 -5.37 8.05 -6.67
C LYS A 40 -6.81 7.59 -6.46
N LEU A 41 -7.14 7.30 -5.22
CA LEU A 41 -8.38 6.62 -4.88
C LEU A 41 -9.35 7.56 -4.19
N PRO A 42 -10.65 7.25 -4.23
CA PRO A 42 -11.65 8.00 -3.48
C PRO A 42 -11.40 7.96 -1.98
N ALA A 43 -11.95 8.93 -1.29
CA ALA A 43 -11.87 8.96 0.17
C ALA A 43 -12.49 7.70 0.73
N GLY A 44 -11.81 7.12 1.71
CA GLY A 44 -12.25 5.89 2.34
C GLY A 44 -11.66 4.63 1.74
N ASP A 45 -11.05 4.74 0.57
CA ASP A 45 -10.39 3.59 -0.04
C ASP A 45 -8.97 3.48 0.43
N MET A 46 -8.44 2.29 0.36
CA MET A 46 -7.16 1.97 0.93
C MET A 46 -6.40 1.06 -0.02
N ILE A 47 -5.09 1.25 -0.08
CA ILE A 47 -4.23 0.39 -0.86
C ILE A 47 -3.17 -0.22 0.04
N LEU A 48 -2.90 -1.50 -0.18
CA LEU A 48 -1.84 -2.22 0.49
C LEU A 48 -0.77 -2.57 -0.53
N TYR A 49 0.47 -2.38 -0.14
CA TYR A 49 1.59 -2.72 -1.00
C TYR A 49 2.77 -3.15 -0.13
N PRO A 50 3.68 -3.96 -0.69
CA PRO A 50 4.84 -4.40 0.10
C PRO A 50 5.67 -3.20 0.53
N SER A 51 6.13 -3.23 1.78
CA SER A 51 6.94 -2.15 2.31
C SER A 51 8.28 -2.03 1.58
N THR A 52 8.69 -3.11 0.91
CA THR A 52 9.93 -3.10 0.15
C THR A 52 9.79 -2.43 -1.21
N SER A 53 8.57 -2.13 -1.65
CA SER A 53 8.36 -1.43 -2.91
C SER A 53 8.85 0.00 -2.78
N LEU A 54 9.38 0.53 -3.87
CA LEU A 54 9.66 1.95 -3.94
C LEU A 54 8.32 2.67 -4.10
N HIS A 55 8.14 3.71 -3.33
CA HIS A 55 6.91 4.47 -3.42
C HIS A 55 7.18 5.92 -3.08
N GLU A 56 6.40 6.79 -3.69
CA GLU A 56 6.50 8.22 -3.45
C GLU A 56 5.17 8.87 -3.79
N VAL A 57 4.99 10.08 -3.31
CA VAL A 57 3.82 10.88 -3.65
C VAL A 57 4.31 12.04 -4.48
N THR A 58 3.73 12.23 -5.66
CA THR A 58 4.13 13.33 -6.52
C THR A 58 3.67 14.66 -5.90
N ALA A 59 4.26 15.74 -6.38
CA ALA A 59 3.97 17.04 -5.81
C ALA A 59 2.50 17.42 -6.00
N ILE A 60 1.94 18.06 -4.97
CA ILE A 60 0.60 18.62 -5.04
C ILE A 60 0.72 19.96 -5.74
N THR A 61 -0.05 20.16 -6.80
CA THR A 61 -0.03 21.42 -7.53
C THR A 61 -1.24 22.28 -7.20
N SER A 62 -2.29 21.70 -6.66
CA SER A 62 -3.48 22.44 -6.29
C SER A 62 -4.26 21.61 -5.29
N GLY A 63 -4.90 22.28 -4.35
CA GLY A 63 -5.75 21.61 -3.38
C GLY A 63 -4.97 21.03 -2.22
N CYS A 64 -5.61 20.13 -1.50
CA CYS A 64 -5.05 19.54 -0.30
C CYS A 64 -5.32 18.05 -0.31
N ARG A 65 -4.28 17.26 -0.14
CA ARG A 65 -4.39 15.81 -0.08
C ARG A 65 -4.22 15.37 1.36
N ILE A 66 -5.19 14.63 1.84
CA ILE A 66 -5.15 14.07 3.19
C ILE A 66 -5.19 12.56 3.07
N ALA A 67 -4.26 11.91 3.76
CA ALA A 67 -4.17 10.47 3.76
C ALA A 67 -3.58 10.01 5.07
N SER A 68 -3.89 8.77 5.43
CA SER A 68 -3.30 8.13 6.60
C SER A 68 -2.39 7.02 6.10
N PHE A 69 -1.22 6.93 6.68
CA PHE A 69 -0.21 5.98 6.26
C PHE A 69 0.20 5.15 7.45
N PHE A 70 0.20 3.84 7.29
CA PHE A 70 0.60 2.97 8.40
C PHE A 70 1.13 1.65 7.88
N TRP A 71 1.74 0.91 8.77
CA TRP A 71 2.32 -0.38 8.48
C TRP A 71 1.45 -1.47 9.06
N VAL A 72 1.47 -2.61 8.38
CA VAL A 72 0.89 -3.84 8.89
C VAL A 72 1.98 -4.90 8.83
N GLN A 73 2.25 -5.51 9.96
CA GLN A 73 3.16 -6.63 10.04
C GLN A 73 2.35 -7.89 10.24
N SER A 74 2.70 -8.92 9.52
CA SER A 74 2.04 -10.18 9.74
C SER A 74 3.04 -11.30 9.67
N MET A 75 2.74 -12.37 10.39
CA MET A 75 3.51 -13.58 10.39
C MET A 75 2.68 -14.61 9.64
N VAL A 76 3.28 -15.22 8.64
CA VAL A 76 2.60 -16.15 7.80
C VAL A 76 3.31 -17.48 7.89
N ARG A 77 2.56 -18.55 8.15
CA ARG A 77 3.13 -19.88 8.14
C ARG A 77 3.41 -20.29 6.70
N ASP A 78 4.40 -21.13 6.56
CA ASP A 78 4.79 -21.63 5.25
C ASP A 78 3.90 -22.79 4.86
N ASP A 79 2.60 -22.56 4.87
CA ASP A 79 1.64 -23.57 4.55
C ASP A 79 0.41 -22.93 3.91
N ALA A 80 -0.67 -23.68 3.90
CA ALA A 80 -1.85 -23.29 3.15
C ALA A 80 -2.58 -22.07 3.71
N GLU A 81 -2.25 -21.68 4.91
CA GLU A 81 -2.99 -20.59 5.53
C GLU A 81 -2.67 -19.22 4.98
N ARG A 82 -1.58 -19.12 4.25
CA ARG A 82 -1.15 -17.83 3.75
C ARG A 82 -2.16 -17.17 2.84
N HIS A 83 -2.87 -17.97 2.11
CA HIS A 83 -3.75 -17.42 1.08
C HIS A 83 -4.90 -16.63 1.67
N MET A 84 -5.11 -16.74 2.96
CA MET A 84 -6.23 -16.05 3.59
C MET A 84 -5.95 -14.60 3.88
N LEU A 85 -4.72 -14.17 3.74
CA LEU A 85 -4.32 -12.85 4.20
C LEU A 85 -4.63 -11.74 3.21
N PHE A 86 -4.83 -12.09 1.96
CA PHE A 86 -4.88 -11.08 0.91
C PHE A 86 -6.18 -11.10 0.13
N ASN A 87 -7.21 -11.49 0.77
CA ASN A 87 -8.51 -11.53 0.14
C ASN A 87 -9.22 -10.20 0.15
#